data_17f020643492b5291e1162c569074b9b
#
_entry.id   17f020643492b5291e1162c569074b9b
#
_cell.length_a   1.000
_cell.length_b   1.000
_cell.length_c   1.000
_cell.angle_alpha   90.00
_cell.angle_beta   90.00
_cell.angle_gamma   90.00
#
_symmetry.space_group_name_H-M   'P 1'
#
loop_
_entity.id
_entity.type
_entity.pdbx_description
1 polymer ?
#
loop_
_entity_poly.entity_id
_entity_poly.type
_entity_poly.pdbx_seq_one_letter_code
_entity_poly.pdbx_strand_id
1 'polypeptide(L)'
;MFAVIRDTTHPADKSLRERPEFKAFQDKHAAQPGYRGTIVTHLGNGRHVTLTLWDTVEHMNAAREAIGPVVKTLIDPIMTTPARLLGTGEVVYIDVGSGA
;
A
#
# COMPACT_ATOMS: atom_id res chain seq x y z
N MET A 1 -15.72 0.87 6.15
CA MET A 1 -14.34 1.05 5.68
C MET A 1 -13.63 -0.29 5.68
N PHE A 2 -12.90 -0.58 4.63
CA PHE A 2 -12.18 -1.85 4.45
C PHE A 2 -10.69 -1.60 4.33
N ALA A 3 -9.89 -2.56 4.82
CA ALA A 3 -8.43 -2.48 4.79
C ALA A 3 -7.84 -3.61 3.95
N VAL A 4 -6.74 -3.29 3.25
CA VAL A 4 -5.88 -4.27 2.57
C VAL A 4 -4.52 -4.21 3.25
N ILE A 5 -4.02 -5.36 3.68
CA ILE A 5 -2.75 -5.45 4.40
C ILE A 5 -1.78 -6.30 3.59
N ARG A 6 -0.61 -5.73 3.28
CA ARG A 6 0.42 -6.38 2.47
C ARG A 6 1.78 -6.33 3.15
N ASP A 7 2.59 -7.33 2.83
CA ASP A 7 3.99 -7.45 3.24
C ASP A 7 4.85 -7.31 1.98
N THR A 8 5.79 -6.35 1.98
CA THR A 8 6.68 -6.11 0.85
C THR A 8 8.12 -6.00 1.34
N THR A 9 9.08 -6.41 0.51
CA THR A 9 10.50 -6.28 0.83
C THR A 9 11.22 -5.61 -0.33
N HIS A 10 11.96 -4.55 -0.03
CA HIS A 10 12.77 -3.80 -0.98
C HIS A 10 14.23 -3.86 -0.57
N PRO A 11 15.18 -3.58 -1.51
CA PRO A 11 16.58 -3.47 -1.11
C PRO A 11 16.75 -2.43 -0.01
N ALA A 12 17.60 -2.74 0.99
CA ALA A 12 17.75 -1.92 2.19
C ALA A 12 18.65 -0.69 1.99
N ASP A 13 19.16 -0.48 0.78
CA ASP A 13 20.09 0.61 0.45
C ASP A 13 19.42 1.99 0.43
N LYS A 14 18.10 2.04 0.28
CA LYS A 14 17.31 3.28 0.27
C LYS A 14 16.02 3.10 1.06
N SER A 15 15.54 4.18 1.66
CA SER A 15 14.21 4.17 2.24
C SER A 15 13.16 4.19 1.11
N LEU A 16 11.96 3.73 1.42
CA LEU A 16 10.87 3.73 0.46
C LEU A 16 10.52 5.15 -0.01
N ARG A 17 10.65 6.14 0.87
CA ARG A 17 10.41 7.55 0.55
C ARG A 17 11.34 8.08 -0.54
N GLU A 18 12.54 7.52 -0.66
CA GLU A 18 13.55 7.97 -1.64
C GLU A 18 13.35 7.34 -3.01
N ARG A 19 12.36 6.46 -3.17
CA ARG A 19 12.11 5.75 -4.42
C ARG A 19 11.05 6.47 -5.23
N PRO A 20 11.42 7.06 -6.41
CA PRO A 20 10.44 7.73 -7.27
C PRO A 20 9.30 6.81 -7.72
N GLU A 21 9.59 5.52 -7.89
CA GLU A 21 8.61 4.51 -8.30
C GLU A 21 7.51 4.37 -7.24
N PHE A 22 7.89 4.41 -5.97
CA PHE A 22 6.92 4.34 -4.89
C PHE A 22 6.01 5.57 -4.87
N LYS A 23 6.59 6.76 -5.04
CA LYS A 23 5.79 7.99 -5.09
C LYS A 23 4.82 7.99 -6.26
N ALA A 24 5.28 7.59 -7.44
CA ALA A 24 4.43 7.52 -8.64
C ALA A 24 3.28 6.53 -8.43
N PHE A 25 3.57 5.38 -7.84
CA PHE A 25 2.56 4.38 -7.50
C PHE A 25 1.55 4.94 -6.50
N GLN A 26 2.03 5.58 -5.42
CA GLN A 26 1.18 6.10 -4.37
C GLN A 26 0.25 7.21 -4.89
N ASP A 27 0.74 8.07 -5.78
CA ASP A 27 -0.08 9.12 -6.38
C ASP A 27 -1.25 8.51 -7.16
N LYS A 28 -1.01 7.45 -7.95
CA LYS A 28 -2.06 6.76 -8.69
C LYS A 28 -3.02 6.01 -7.76
N HIS A 29 -2.49 5.43 -6.70
CA HIS A 29 -3.27 4.69 -5.71
C HIS A 29 -4.24 5.63 -5.00
N ALA A 30 -3.74 6.78 -4.54
CA ALA A 30 -4.53 7.77 -3.83
C ALA A 30 -5.59 8.46 -4.70
N ALA A 31 -5.44 8.39 -6.03
CA ALA A 31 -6.41 8.97 -6.96
C ALA A 31 -7.60 8.04 -7.23
N GLN A 32 -7.57 6.80 -6.75
CA GLN A 32 -8.65 5.85 -6.98
C GLN A 32 -9.89 6.22 -6.17
N PRO A 33 -11.10 6.02 -6.74
CA PRO A 33 -12.34 6.27 -5.99
C PRO A 33 -12.40 5.45 -4.70
N GLY A 34 -12.84 6.08 -3.63
CA GLY A 34 -12.99 5.42 -2.34
C GLY A 34 -11.72 5.28 -1.53
N TYR A 35 -10.59 5.81 -2.00
CA TYR A 35 -9.34 5.79 -1.24
C TYR A 35 -9.47 6.63 0.04
N ARG A 36 -9.03 6.07 1.18
CA ARG A 36 -9.15 6.72 2.50
C ARG A 36 -7.83 6.90 3.21
N GLY A 37 -6.76 6.30 2.74
CA GLY A 37 -5.45 6.48 3.34
C GLY A 37 -4.57 5.26 3.26
N THR A 38 -3.28 5.47 3.53
CA THR A 38 -2.27 4.41 3.55
C THR A 38 -1.35 4.64 4.72
N ILE A 39 -1.01 3.55 5.42
CA ILE A 39 0.02 3.54 6.45
C ILE A 39 1.07 2.53 6.01
N VAL A 40 2.33 2.96 5.96
CA VAL A 40 3.46 2.09 5.64
C VAL A 40 4.36 2.04 6.86
N THR A 41 4.61 0.83 7.36
CA THR A 41 5.47 0.60 8.51
C THR A 41 6.71 -0.15 8.09
N HIS A 42 7.90 0.42 8.38
CA HIS A 42 9.17 -0.23 8.10
C HIS A 42 9.57 -1.11 9.28
N LEU A 43 9.77 -2.40 9.03
CA LEU A 43 10.13 -3.38 10.06
C LEU A 43 11.63 -3.68 10.10
N GLY A 44 12.43 -2.96 9.31
CA GLY A 44 13.87 -3.18 9.20
C GLY A 44 14.24 -4.00 7.98
N ASN A 45 15.47 -3.85 7.50
CA ASN A 45 16.04 -4.61 6.38
C ASN A 45 15.21 -4.55 5.09
N GLY A 46 14.56 -3.41 4.85
CA GLY A 46 13.75 -3.22 3.65
C GLY A 46 12.37 -3.86 3.70
N ARG A 47 11.98 -4.49 4.81
CA ARG A 47 10.66 -5.08 4.96
C ARG A 47 9.65 -4.04 5.44
N HIS A 48 8.50 -4.02 4.77
CA HIS A 48 7.42 -3.09 5.10
C HIS A 48 6.09 -3.83 5.21
N VAL A 49 5.26 -3.39 6.15
CA VAL A 49 3.85 -3.78 6.19
C VAL A 49 3.04 -2.55 5.83
N THR A 50 2.18 -2.69 4.83
CA THR A 50 1.38 -1.60 4.28
C THR A 50 -0.09 -1.88 4.55
N LEU A 51 -0.79 -0.87 5.05
CA LEU A 51 -2.23 -0.93 5.26
C LEU A 51 -2.87 0.18 4.43
N THR A 52 -3.77 -0.19 3.52
CA THR A 52 -4.50 0.77 2.68
C THR A 52 -5.99 0.68 3.01
N LEU A 53 -6.61 1.85 3.16
CA LEU A 53 -8.00 1.97 3.58
C LEU A 53 -8.90 2.40 2.42
N TRP A 54 -10.07 1.79 2.32
CA TRP A 54 -11.07 2.02 1.28
C TRP A 54 -12.46 2.22 1.89
N ASP A 55 -13.29 3.05 1.24
CA ASP A 55 -14.68 3.28 1.71
C ASP A 55 -15.48 2.00 1.76
N THR A 56 -15.44 1.21 0.67
CA THR A 56 -16.24 -0.02 0.52
C THR A 56 -15.39 -1.13 -0.08
N VAL A 57 -15.86 -2.35 0.04
CA VAL A 57 -15.21 -3.51 -0.59
C VAL A 57 -15.25 -3.39 -2.13
N GLU A 58 -16.29 -2.77 -2.69
CA GLU A 58 -16.40 -2.54 -4.13
C GLU A 58 -15.32 -1.59 -4.61
N HIS A 59 -15.06 -0.50 -3.88
CA HIS A 59 -13.96 0.42 -4.19
C HIS A 59 -12.61 -0.28 -4.10
N MET A 60 -12.43 -1.09 -3.07
CA MET A 60 -11.20 -1.86 -2.89
C MET A 60 -10.95 -2.80 -4.08
N ASN A 61 -11.97 -3.52 -4.52
CA ASN A 61 -11.84 -4.45 -5.64
C ASN A 61 -11.59 -3.72 -6.97
N ALA A 62 -12.29 -2.62 -7.22
CA ALA A 62 -12.08 -1.82 -8.43
C ALA A 62 -10.68 -1.23 -8.46
N ALA A 63 -10.18 -0.73 -7.33
CA ALA A 63 -8.83 -0.18 -7.23
C ALA A 63 -7.77 -1.27 -7.48
N ARG A 64 -7.99 -2.48 -6.97
CA ARG A 64 -7.07 -3.59 -7.17
C ARG A 64 -6.90 -3.91 -8.66
N GLU A 65 -8.01 -3.89 -9.42
CA GLU A 65 -7.94 -4.11 -10.86
C GLU A 65 -7.22 -2.97 -11.58
N ALA A 66 -7.55 -1.72 -11.22
CA ALA A 66 -6.95 -0.55 -11.85
C ALA A 66 -5.45 -0.41 -11.55
N ILE A 67 -5.03 -0.77 -10.33
CA ILE A 67 -3.66 -0.59 -9.85
C ILE A 67 -2.77 -1.79 -10.17
N GLY A 68 -3.31 -2.98 -10.41
CA GLY A 68 -2.51 -4.17 -10.70
C GLY A 68 -1.43 -3.97 -11.76
N PRO A 69 -1.74 -3.41 -12.95
CA PRO A 69 -0.71 -3.13 -13.95
C PRO A 69 0.34 -2.12 -13.49
N VAL A 70 -0.04 -1.15 -12.66
CA VAL A 70 0.88 -0.15 -12.10
C VAL A 70 1.86 -0.82 -11.14
N VAL A 71 1.38 -1.74 -10.30
CA VAL A 71 2.24 -2.53 -9.40
C VAL A 71 3.29 -3.30 -10.19
N LYS A 72 2.89 -3.97 -11.26
CA LYS A 72 3.83 -4.74 -12.09
C LYS A 72 4.89 -3.86 -12.73
N THR A 73 4.53 -2.65 -13.12
CA THR A 73 5.43 -1.73 -13.83
C THR A 73 6.35 -0.97 -12.89
N LEU A 74 5.83 -0.49 -11.76
CA LEU A 74 6.54 0.42 -10.86
C LEU A 74 7.08 -0.25 -9.61
N ILE A 75 6.36 -1.20 -9.03
CA ILE A 75 6.67 -1.76 -7.72
C ILE A 75 7.40 -3.09 -7.80
N ASP A 76 6.92 -4.05 -8.58
CA ASP A 76 7.55 -5.36 -8.68
C ASP A 76 9.04 -5.27 -9.03
N PRO A 77 9.48 -4.40 -9.97
CA PRO A 77 10.90 -4.33 -10.32
C PRO A 77 11.82 -3.84 -9.18
N ILE A 78 11.29 -3.12 -8.19
CA ILE A 78 12.10 -2.62 -7.07
C ILE A 78 11.98 -3.47 -5.81
N MET A 79 11.22 -4.56 -5.84
CA MET A 79 11.10 -5.48 -4.71
C MET A 79 12.11 -6.62 -4.83
N THR A 80 12.63 -7.09 -3.68
CA THR A 80 13.53 -8.25 -3.64
C THR A 80 12.77 -9.57 -3.67
N THR A 81 11.53 -9.56 -3.21
CA THR A 81 10.62 -10.71 -3.24
C THR A 81 9.23 -10.22 -3.65
N PRO A 82 8.37 -11.11 -4.20
CA PRO A 82 7.01 -10.71 -4.53
C PRO A 82 6.24 -10.21 -3.31
N ALA A 83 5.40 -9.21 -3.52
CA ALA A 83 4.51 -8.70 -2.48
C ALA A 83 3.56 -9.82 -2.03
N ARG A 84 3.31 -9.89 -0.72
CA ARG A 84 2.41 -10.89 -0.16
C ARG A 84 1.19 -10.20 0.45
N LEU A 85 -0.01 -10.60 0.01
CA LEU A 85 -1.24 -10.16 0.63
C LEU A 85 -1.40 -10.92 1.96
N LEU A 86 -1.41 -10.18 3.07
CA LEU A 86 -1.66 -10.77 4.39
C LEU A 86 -3.15 -10.97 4.65
N GLY A 87 -3.97 -10.06 4.15
CA GLY A 87 -5.41 -10.18 4.29
C GLY A 87 -6.15 -8.90 3.93
N THR A 88 -7.47 -9.03 3.86
CA THR A 88 -8.40 -7.90 3.71
C THR A 88 -9.50 -8.06 4.74
N GLY A 89 -10.04 -6.95 5.22
CA GLY A 89 -11.10 -7.03 6.21
C GLY A 89 -11.76 -5.71 6.49
N GLU A 90 -12.88 -5.80 7.20
CA GLU A 90 -13.59 -4.62 7.66
C GLU A 90 -12.83 -3.98 8.81
N VAL A 91 -12.69 -2.64 8.76
CA VAL A 91 -12.13 -1.87 9.87
C VAL A 91 -13.17 -1.77 10.96
N VAL A 92 -12.88 -2.35 12.13
CA VAL A 92 -13.82 -2.35 13.26
C VAL A 92 -13.56 -1.23 14.26
N TYR A 93 -12.38 -0.60 14.18
CA TYR A 93 -12.02 0.50 15.06
C TYR A 93 -10.84 1.25 14.47
N ILE A 94 -10.90 2.57 14.50
CA ILE A 94 -9.79 3.42 14.10
C ILE A 94 -9.78 4.67 15.02
N ASP A 95 -8.62 4.95 15.58
CA ASP A 95 -8.41 6.13 16.40
C ASP A 95 -7.01 6.65 16.09
N VAL A 96 -6.93 7.77 15.38
CA VAL A 96 -5.67 8.38 14.97
C VAL A 96 -5.60 9.74 15.63
N GLY A 97 -4.59 9.93 16.47
CA GLY A 97 -4.37 11.19 17.16
C GLY A 97 -4.12 12.34 16.19
N SER A 98 -4.58 13.55 16.53
CA SER A 98 -4.30 14.74 15.75
C SER A 98 -2.80 15.04 15.83
N GLY A 99 -2.19 15.33 14.68
CA GLY A 99 -0.76 15.59 14.59
C GLY A 99 0.09 14.32 14.51
N ALA A 100 -0.54 13.19 14.40
CA ALA A 100 0.17 11.92 14.22
C ALA A 100 0.88 11.84 12.86
#